data_6432ed678bd876c0515f7a159e15f7fb
#
_entry.id   6432ed678bd876c0515f7a159e15f7fb
#
_cell.length_a   1.000
_cell.length_b   1.000
_cell.length_c   1.000
_cell.angle_alpha   90.00
_cell.angle_beta   90.00
_cell.angle_gamma   90.00
#
_symmetry.space_group_name_H-M   'P 1'
#
loop_
_entity.id
_entity.type
_entity.pdbx_description
1 polymer ?
#
loop_
_entity_poly.entity_id
_entity_poly.type
_entity_poly.pdbx_seq_one_letter_code
_entity_poly.pdbx_strand_id
1 'polypeptide(L)'
;MNAVPIHKMQGCGNDFVFIDNRKLALPVSAMADWAKKVCRRAFGVGADGLVFLEEAPDASVDYRWHFYNADGSRAEMCGNASRCAGLLAVKLGFAGPVHTFGSDAGPIRAEVDVENCEVKVQLTPPKGLELNKSVDMPGLEGTIHFVNTGVPHAVYIHDDAAGLNVKTLGAHVRYHAAFAPAGTNANFVTVLDRNNIHLRTYERGVEDETYACGTGAAAGVVVTNALGLTESSVNVRSSGGEILGISIENGCVHLKGKALNVYSGEMYLEALGLTLP
;
A
#
# COMPACT_ATOMS: atom_id res chain seq x y z
N MET A 1 -29.68 19.74 -2.04
CA MET A 1 -28.77 18.83 -1.28
C MET A 1 -27.42 18.86 -1.98
N ASN A 2 -26.37 19.21 -1.25
CA ASN A 2 -25.03 19.23 -1.81
C ASN A 2 -24.47 17.80 -1.80
N ALA A 3 -24.39 17.17 -2.98
CA ALA A 3 -23.87 15.83 -3.15
C ALA A 3 -22.56 15.86 -3.94
N VAL A 4 -21.64 15.00 -3.57
CA VAL A 4 -20.32 14.83 -4.24
C VAL A 4 -20.21 13.41 -4.77
N PRO A 5 -19.92 13.22 -6.05
CA PRO A 5 -19.65 11.90 -6.62
C PRO A 5 -18.42 11.28 -5.96
N ILE A 6 -18.53 10.01 -5.60
CA ILE A 6 -17.46 9.22 -5.01
C ILE A 6 -17.30 7.87 -5.68
N HIS A 7 -16.10 7.29 -5.59
CA HIS A 7 -15.81 5.92 -5.95
C HIS A 7 -15.24 5.19 -4.73
N LYS A 8 -15.90 4.12 -4.32
CA LYS A 8 -15.39 3.22 -3.28
C LYS A 8 -14.59 2.12 -3.94
N MET A 9 -13.32 2.05 -3.63
CA MET A 9 -12.40 1.09 -4.22
C MET A 9 -11.67 0.29 -3.14
N GLN A 10 -11.14 -0.86 -3.51
CA GLN A 10 -10.27 -1.65 -2.65
C GLN A 10 -9.15 -2.35 -3.45
N GLY A 11 -8.03 -2.60 -2.77
CA GLY A 11 -6.96 -3.47 -3.20
C GLY A 11 -6.48 -4.28 -1.99
N CYS A 12 -6.55 -5.59 -2.06
CA CYS A 12 -6.15 -6.51 -0.99
C CYS A 12 -6.85 -6.24 0.35
N GLY A 13 -8.15 -5.93 0.32
CA GLY A 13 -8.94 -5.64 1.53
C GLY A 13 -8.70 -4.27 2.16
N ASN A 14 -7.74 -3.50 1.65
CA ASN A 14 -7.52 -2.11 2.06
C ASN A 14 -8.38 -1.18 1.20
N ASP A 15 -9.29 -0.43 1.82
CA ASP A 15 -10.38 0.25 1.15
C ASP A 15 -10.25 1.78 1.18
N PHE A 16 -10.66 2.41 0.08
CA PHE A 16 -10.48 3.84 -0.12
C PHE A 16 -11.72 4.48 -0.72
N VAL A 17 -11.98 5.73 -0.37
CA VAL A 17 -12.88 6.61 -1.10
C VAL A 17 -12.06 7.49 -2.02
N PHE A 18 -12.47 7.62 -3.28
CA PHE A 18 -11.87 8.50 -4.27
C PHE A 18 -12.84 9.59 -4.68
N ILE A 19 -12.31 10.80 -4.83
CA ILE A 19 -13.03 11.99 -5.30
C ILE A 19 -12.27 12.61 -6.47
N ASP A 20 -12.97 12.83 -7.58
CA ASP A 20 -12.46 13.66 -8.69
C ASP A 20 -12.56 15.13 -8.27
N ASN A 21 -11.43 15.72 -7.92
CA ASN A 21 -11.35 17.10 -7.41
C ASN A 21 -11.29 18.17 -8.52
N ARG A 22 -11.24 17.79 -9.81
CA ARG A 22 -11.20 18.75 -10.92
C ARG A 22 -12.37 19.73 -10.92
N LYS A 23 -13.56 19.21 -10.53
CA LYS A 23 -14.80 20.02 -10.50
C LYS A 23 -15.12 20.54 -9.11
N LEU A 24 -14.79 19.78 -8.08
CA LEU A 24 -15.03 20.14 -6.69
C LEU A 24 -14.13 21.29 -6.23
N ALA A 25 -12.88 21.31 -6.73
CA ALA A 25 -11.86 22.30 -6.40
C ALA A 25 -11.66 22.51 -4.89
N LEU A 26 -11.78 21.42 -4.10
CA LEU A 26 -11.60 21.45 -2.64
C LEU A 26 -10.15 21.83 -2.33
N PRO A 27 -9.92 22.90 -1.53
CA PRO A 27 -8.55 23.29 -1.20
C PRO A 27 -7.88 22.25 -0.30
N VAL A 28 -6.57 22.06 -0.49
CA VAL A 28 -5.74 21.07 0.25
C VAL A 28 -5.89 21.23 1.77
N SER A 29 -6.07 22.47 2.26
CA SER A 29 -6.26 22.76 3.67
C SER A 29 -7.53 22.14 4.29
N ALA A 30 -8.53 21.81 3.49
CA ALA A 30 -9.78 21.20 3.94
C ALA A 30 -9.75 19.65 3.85
N MET A 31 -8.86 19.08 3.05
CA MET A 31 -8.87 17.64 2.71
C MET A 31 -8.68 16.72 3.92
N ALA A 32 -7.86 17.14 4.90
CA ALA A 32 -7.65 16.38 6.13
C ALA A 32 -8.92 16.24 6.98
N ASP A 33 -9.73 17.30 7.09
CA ASP A 33 -11.02 17.28 7.81
C ASP A 33 -12.04 16.40 7.06
N TRP A 34 -12.05 16.50 5.73
CA TRP A 34 -12.89 15.64 4.90
C TRP A 34 -12.52 14.15 5.10
N ALA A 35 -11.24 13.81 5.14
CA ALA A 35 -10.83 12.43 5.37
C ALA A 35 -11.34 11.88 6.70
N LYS A 36 -11.20 12.62 7.79
CA LYS A 36 -11.72 12.22 9.11
C LYS A 36 -13.21 11.93 9.11
N LYS A 37 -13.99 12.75 8.40
CA LYS A 37 -15.46 12.65 8.37
C LYS A 37 -15.92 11.57 7.40
N VAL A 38 -15.37 11.55 6.19
CA VAL A 38 -15.75 10.59 5.14
C VAL A 38 -15.34 9.16 5.53
N CYS A 39 -14.14 8.97 6.07
CA CYS A 39 -13.63 7.64 6.41
C CYS A 39 -14.21 7.08 7.72
N ARG A 40 -14.91 7.86 8.51
CA ARG A 40 -15.49 7.41 9.78
C ARG A 40 -16.56 6.33 9.53
N ARG A 41 -16.26 5.08 9.94
CA ARG A 41 -17.21 3.96 9.80
C ARG A 41 -18.50 4.21 10.58
N ALA A 42 -19.61 3.79 10.05
CA ALA A 42 -20.97 3.97 10.56
C ALA A 42 -21.52 5.41 10.53
N PHE A 43 -20.71 6.44 10.40
CA PHE A 43 -21.14 7.84 10.34
C PHE A 43 -20.85 8.50 9.00
N GLY A 44 -19.80 8.04 8.31
CA GLY A 44 -19.44 8.45 6.96
C GLY A 44 -19.57 7.28 5.99
N VAL A 45 -18.88 7.39 4.85
CA VAL A 45 -18.78 6.30 3.87
C VAL A 45 -18.04 5.10 4.47
N GLY A 46 -17.06 5.38 5.34
CA GLY A 46 -16.21 4.38 5.96
C GLY A 46 -15.13 3.88 5.00
N ALA A 47 -13.87 4.11 5.33
CA ALA A 47 -12.71 3.65 4.57
C ALA A 47 -11.43 3.75 5.41
N ASP A 48 -10.37 3.12 4.93
CA ASP A 48 -9.03 3.27 5.51
C ASP A 48 -8.37 4.59 5.07
N GLY A 49 -8.82 5.16 3.93
CA GLY A 49 -8.32 6.44 3.46
C GLY A 49 -9.20 7.12 2.42
N LEU A 50 -8.91 8.42 2.21
CA LEU A 50 -9.55 9.28 1.23
C LEU A 50 -8.50 9.81 0.26
N VAL A 51 -8.79 9.69 -1.03
CA VAL A 51 -7.91 10.14 -2.12
C VAL A 51 -8.65 11.14 -3.00
N PHE A 52 -8.01 12.29 -3.23
CA PHE A 52 -8.46 13.27 -4.20
C PHE A 52 -7.57 13.17 -5.44
N LEU A 53 -8.19 13.07 -6.62
CA LEU A 53 -7.49 13.12 -7.92
C LEU A 53 -7.64 14.51 -8.50
N GLU A 54 -6.55 15.10 -8.95
CA GLU A 54 -6.48 16.44 -9.52
C GLU A 54 -5.75 16.43 -10.87
N GLU A 55 -5.92 17.52 -11.63
CA GLU A 55 -5.12 17.77 -12.83
C GLU A 55 -3.63 17.76 -12.49
N ALA A 56 -2.81 17.41 -13.49
CA ALA A 56 -1.37 17.50 -13.38
C ALA A 56 -0.93 18.95 -13.09
N PRO A 57 0.01 19.18 -12.17
CA PRO A 57 0.55 20.52 -11.93
C PRO A 57 1.42 21.01 -13.09
N ASP A 58 1.98 20.10 -13.86
CA ASP A 58 2.82 20.33 -15.04
C ASP A 58 2.92 19.07 -15.91
N ALA A 59 3.69 19.12 -16.98
CA ALA A 59 3.83 18.01 -17.94
C ALA A 59 4.69 16.84 -17.45
N SER A 60 5.20 16.85 -16.23
CA SER A 60 6.03 15.77 -15.69
C SER A 60 5.21 14.54 -15.25
N VAL A 61 3.92 14.72 -15.04
CA VAL A 61 2.97 13.68 -14.64
C VAL A 61 1.64 13.85 -15.39
N ASP A 62 0.86 12.79 -15.48
CA ASP A 62 -0.45 12.82 -16.15
C ASP A 62 -1.56 13.37 -15.26
N TYR A 63 -1.45 13.16 -13.96
CA TYR A 63 -2.34 13.70 -12.92
C TYR A 63 -1.62 13.72 -11.57
N ARG A 64 -2.26 14.28 -10.56
CA ARG A 64 -1.79 14.29 -9.18
C ARG A 64 -2.83 13.74 -8.24
N TRP A 65 -2.40 13.14 -7.12
CA TRP A 65 -3.28 12.79 -6.02
C TRP A 65 -2.92 13.51 -4.72
N HIS A 66 -3.91 13.59 -3.83
CA HIS A 66 -3.71 13.87 -2.41
C HIS A 66 -4.31 12.72 -1.61
N PHE A 67 -3.50 12.03 -0.84
CA PHE A 67 -3.92 10.86 -0.08
C PHE A 67 -3.85 11.14 1.43
N TYR A 68 -4.95 10.83 2.11
CA TYR A 68 -5.11 10.97 3.56
C TYR A 68 -5.61 9.66 4.17
N ASN A 69 -4.99 9.26 5.31
CA ASN A 69 -5.50 8.18 6.14
C ASN A 69 -6.84 8.56 6.80
N ALA A 70 -7.56 7.60 7.36
CA ALA A 70 -8.85 7.82 8.02
C ALA A 70 -8.78 8.80 9.21
N ASP A 71 -7.63 8.94 9.85
CA ASP A 71 -7.39 9.90 10.94
C ASP A 71 -7.10 11.33 10.46
N GLY A 72 -7.06 11.53 9.13
CA GLY A 72 -6.74 12.81 8.48
C GLY A 72 -5.25 13.08 8.36
N SER A 73 -4.38 12.19 8.78
CA SER A 73 -2.95 12.31 8.51
C SER A 73 -2.67 12.15 7.01
N ARG A 74 -1.76 12.96 6.49
CA ARG A 74 -1.36 12.88 5.09
C ARG A 74 -0.43 11.70 4.89
N ALA A 75 -0.67 10.91 3.86
CA ALA A 75 0.14 9.76 3.51
C ALA A 75 0.90 10.03 2.20
N GLU A 76 2.19 9.75 2.20
CA GLU A 76 3.05 9.98 1.05
C GLU A 76 2.77 9.00 -0.08
N MET A 77 2.57 7.72 0.25
CA MET A 77 2.35 6.63 -0.71
C MET A 77 1.71 5.42 -0.03
N CYS A 78 0.89 4.69 -0.80
CA CYS A 78 0.37 3.37 -0.46
C CYS A 78 0.21 2.55 -1.74
N GLY A 79 0.83 1.37 -1.80
CA GLY A 79 0.77 0.51 -2.99
C GLY A 79 -0.65 0.07 -3.36
N ASN A 80 -1.53 -0.14 -2.37
CA ASN A 80 -2.92 -0.50 -2.60
C ASN A 80 -3.72 0.69 -3.17
N ALA A 81 -3.59 1.88 -2.56
CA ALA A 81 -4.21 3.11 -3.06
C ALA A 81 -3.69 3.49 -4.45
N SER A 82 -2.38 3.30 -4.72
CA SER A 82 -1.75 3.58 -6.01
C SER A 82 -2.36 2.74 -7.15
N ARG A 83 -2.61 1.45 -6.90
CA ARG A 83 -3.29 0.60 -7.89
C ARG A 83 -4.72 1.07 -8.14
N CYS A 84 -5.47 1.40 -7.08
CA CYS A 84 -6.82 1.93 -7.19
C CYS A 84 -6.84 3.26 -7.95
N ALA A 85 -5.93 4.18 -7.64
CA ALA A 85 -5.79 5.46 -8.34
C ALA A 85 -5.49 5.26 -9.83
N GLY A 86 -4.53 4.39 -10.16
CA GLY A 86 -4.17 4.08 -11.54
C GLY A 86 -5.36 3.58 -12.36
N LEU A 87 -6.09 2.59 -11.85
CA LEU A 87 -7.29 2.08 -12.54
C LEU A 87 -8.37 3.16 -12.70
N LEU A 88 -8.64 3.91 -11.63
CA LEU A 88 -9.67 4.93 -11.65
C LEU A 88 -9.32 6.08 -12.58
N ALA A 89 -8.06 6.50 -12.61
CA ALA A 89 -7.59 7.56 -13.49
C ALA A 89 -7.83 7.25 -14.97
N VAL A 90 -7.57 6.00 -15.39
CA VAL A 90 -7.89 5.56 -16.76
C VAL A 90 -9.40 5.61 -17.02
N LYS A 91 -10.21 5.11 -16.07
CA LYS A 91 -11.68 5.10 -16.21
C LYS A 91 -12.31 6.49 -16.24
N LEU A 92 -11.71 7.46 -15.56
CA LEU A 92 -12.19 8.85 -15.51
C LEU A 92 -11.55 9.76 -16.59
N GLY A 93 -10.64 9.23 -17.40
CA GLY A 93 -9.99 9.96 -18.48
C GLY A 93 -8.93 10.96 -18.01
N PHE A 94 -8.31 10.76 -16.83
CA PHE A 94 -7.14 11.51 -16.40
C PHE A 94 -5.89 11.12 -17.19
N ALA A 95 -5.76 9.83 -17.51
CA ALA A 95 -4.56 9.29 -18.15
C ALA A 95 -4.86 8.06 -19.01
N GLY A 96 -3.91 7.67 -19.86
CA GLY A 96 -3.94 6.41 -20.62
C GLY A 96 -3.55 5.19 -19.75
N PRO A 97 -3.57 3.98 -20.33
CA PRO A 97 -3.25 2.74 -19.60
C PRO A 97 -1.82 2.69 -19.04
N VAL A 98 -0.89 3.40 -19.63
CA VAL A 98 0.47 3.56 -19.12
C VAL A 98 0.67 5.03 -18.82
N HIS A 99 0.89 5.36 -17.56
CA HIS A 99 0.95 6.72 -17.10
C HIS A 99 1.84 6.91 -15.86
N THR A 100 2.09 8.16 -15.51
CA THR A 100 2.79 8.53 -14.28
C THR A 100 1.95 9.56 -13.53
N PHE A 101 1.74 9.36 -12.23
CA PHE A 101 1.04 10.33 -11.40
C PHE A 101 1.92 10.89 -10.28
N GLY A 102 1.63 12.12 -9.88
CA GLY A 102 2.34 12.80 -8.80
C GLY A 102 1.80 12.41 -7.44
N SER A 103 2.69 12.05 -6.53
CA SER A 103 2.43 11.81 -5.12
C SER A 103 3.41 12.59 -4.23
N ASP A 104 3.19 12.57 -2.91
CA ASP A 104 4.15 13.17 -1.97
C ASP A 104 5.48 12.38 -1.89
N ALA A 105 5.47 11.11 -2.28
CA ALA A 105 6.68 10.31 -2.43
C ALA A 105 7.41 10.54 -3.77
N GLY A 106 6.88 11.43 -4.61
CA GLY A 106 7.35 11.68 -5.97
C GLY A 106 6.47 11.02 -7.05
N PRO A 107 6.94 11.01 -8.31
CA PRO A 107 6.19 10.42 -9.43
C PRO A 107 6.12 8.89 -9.30
N ILE A 108 4.94 8.33 -9.54
CA ILE A 108 4.66 6.88 -9.52
C ILE A 108 4.20 6.46 -10.90
N ARG A 109 4.95 5.53 -11.52
CA ARG A 109 4.57 4.92 -12.79
C ARG A 109 3.55 3.81 -12.55
N ALA A 110 2.50 3.79 -13.36
CA ALA A 110 1.46 2.78 -13.37
C ALA A 110 1.25 2.21 -14.78
N GLU A 111 0.97 0.89 -14.83
CA GLU A 111 0.56 0.16 -16.02
C GLU A 111 -0.76 -0.56 -15.68
N VAL A 112 -1.82 -0.27 -16.43
CA VAL A 112 -3.19 -0.65 -16.11
C VAL A 112 -3.76 -1.59 -17.14
N ASP A 113 -4.17 -2.76 -16.71
CA ASP A 113 -5.03 -3.67 -17.47
C ASP A 113 -6.48 -3.47 -16.97
N VAL A 114 -7.23 -2.67 -17.74
CA VAL A 114 -8.60 -2.30 -17.38
C VAL A 114 -9.54 -3.49 -17.43
N GLU A 115 -9.34 -4.42 -18.38
CA GLU A 115 -10.21 -5.59 -18.57
C GLU A 115 -10.11 -6.55 -17.39
N ASN A 116 -8.89 -6.77 -16.92
CA ASN A 116 -8.62 -7.66 -15.79
C ASN A 116 -8.63 -6.93 -14.44
N CYS A 117 -8.83 -5.62 -14.41
CA CYS A 117 -8.72 -4.79 -13.20
C CYS A 117 -7.39 -5.01 -12.47
N GLU A 118 -6.30 -5.19 -13.20
CA GLU A 118 -4.95 -5.35 -12.67
C GLU A 118 -4.12 -4.09 -12.92
N VAL A 119 -3.32 -3.73 -11.93
CA VAL A 119 -2.44 -2.57 -12.02
C VAL A 119 -1.07 -2.93 -11.49
N LYS A 120 -0.03 -2.63 -12.28
CA LYS A 120 1.38 -2.70 -11.90
C LYS A 120 1.84 -1.29 -11.58
N VAL A 121 2.34 -1.06 -10.38
CA VAL A 121 2.90 0.23 -9.94
C VAL A 121 4.35 0.08 -9.54
N GLN A 122 5.16 1.08 -9.86
CA GLN A 122 6.52 1.17 -9.39
C GLN A 122 6.52 1.61 -7.92
N LEU A 123 7.26 0.91 -7.08
CA LEU A 123 7.45 1.25 -5.69
C LEU A 123 8.72 2.09 -5.49
N THR A 124 8.85 2.67 -4.32
CA THR A 124 10.09 3.34 -3.90
C THR A 124 11.26 2.37 -3.99
N PRO A 125 12.40 2.75 -4.58
CA PRO A 125 13.58 1.90 -4.66
C PRO A 125 14.02 1.41 -3.28
N PRO A 126 14.32 0.11 -3.11
CA PRO A 126 14.75 -0.45 -1.84
C PRO A 126 16.10 0.14 -1.41
N LYS A 127 16.26 0.38 -0.11
CA LYS A 127 17.48 0.95 0.48
C LYS A 127 17.88 0.18 1.74
N GLY A 128 19.18 0.19 2.05
CA GLY A 128 19.68 -0.35 3.31
C GLY A 128 19.43 -1.84 3.48
N LEU A 129 19.64 -2.64 2.42
CA LEU A 129 19.54 -4.10 2.51
C LEU A 129 20.64 -4.65 3.42
N GLU A 130 20.24 -5.29 4.51
CA GLU A 130 21.11 -6.00 5.45
C GLU A 130 20.66 -7.46 5.53
N LEU A 131 21.52 -8.38 5.10
CA LEU A 131 21.24 -9.82 5.16
C LEU A 131 21.89 -10.45 6.41
N ASN A 132 21.26 -11.53 6.91
CA ASN A 132 21.79 -12.38 7.99
C ASN A 132 22.16 -11.59 9.27
N LYS A 133 21.35 -10.61 9.63
CA LYS A 133 21.53 -9.85 10.87
C LYS A 133 21.23 -10.75 12.06
N SER A 134 22.23 -10.97 12.92
CA SER A 134 22.02 -11.69 14.17
C SER A 134 21.36 -10.76 15.18
N VAL A 135 20.15 -11.10 15.59
CA VAL A 135 19.37 -10.36 16.58
C VAL A 135 18.76 -11.37 17.54
N ASP A 136 18.98 -11.15 18.83
CA ASP A 136 18.38 -12.03 19.86
C ASP A 136 16.90 -11.68 20.01
N MET A 137 16.06 -12.55 19.46
CA MET A 137 14.61 -12.36 19.47
C MET A 137 13.90 -13.54 20.15
N PRO A 138 13.20 -13.30 21.25
CA PRO A 138 12.44 -14.36 21.92
C PRO A 138 11.45 -15.05 20.97
N GLY A 139 11.60 -16.37 20.82
CA GLY A 139 10.71 -17.19 19.98
C GLY A 139 11.05 -17.22 18.49
N LEU A 140 12.14 -16.59 18.07
CA LEU A 140 12.67 -16.69 16.70
C LEU A 140 14.13 -17.17 16.74
N GLU A 141 14.41 -18.28 16.07
CA GLU A 141 15.77 -18.83 15.97
C GLU A 141 16.39 -18.46 14.63
N GLY A 142 17.69 -18.15 14.62
CA GLY A 142 18.44 -17.84 13.40
C GLY A 142 18.65 -16.35 13.16
N THR A 143 18.58 -15.94 11.89
CA THR A 143 18.88 -14.57 11.47
C THR A 143 17.66 -13.87 10.93
N ILE A 144 17.65 -12.56 11.04
CA ILE A 144 16.65 -11.69 10.43
C ILE A 144 17.33 -10.84 9.36
N HIS A 145 16.57 -10.45 8.35
CA HIS A 145 17.05 -9.57 7.29
C HIS A 145 16.33 -8.23 7.40
N PHE A 146 16.92 -7.19 6.85
CA PHE A 146 16.32 -5.86 6.87
C PHE A 146 16.43 -5.19 5.52
N VAL A 147 15.37 -4.48 5.13
CA VAL A 147 15.37 -3.60 3.96
C VAL A 147 14.32 -2.49 4.14
N ASN A 148 14.59 -1.31 3.62
CA ASN A 148 13.60 -0.24 3.53
C ASN A 148 13.05 -0.18 2.09
N THR A 149 11.76 -0.46 1.92
CA THR A 149 11.04 -0.41 0.63
C THR A 149 10.03 0.75 0.57
N GLY A 150 10.40 1.88 1.18
CA GLY A 150 9.57 3.04 1.43
C GLY A 150 9.31 3.24 2.93
N VAL A 151 9.17 2.14 3.65
CA VAL A 151 9.17 2.05 5.11
C VAL A 151 10.07 0.89 5.55
N PRO A 152 10.55 0.86 6.81
CA PRO A 152 11.44 -0.20 7.29
C PRO A 152 10.72 -1.55 7.43
N HIS A 153 11.37 -2.61 6.94
CA HIS A 153 10.90 -3.99 7.02
C HIS A 153 11.98 -4.92 7.54
N ALA A 154 11.71 -5.62 8.64
CA ALA A 154 12.44 -6.80 9.06
C ALA A 154 11.78 -8.03 8.43
N VAL A 155 12.59 -8.94 7.88
CA VAL A 155 12.14 -10.13 7.17
C VAL A 155 12.75 -11.36 7.84
N TYR A 156 11.90 -12.24 8.31
CA TYR A 156 12.27 -13.53 8.89
C TYR A 156 11.78 -14.66 7.98
N ILE A 157 12.71 -15.52 7.55
CA ILE A 157 12.38 -16.65 6.68
C ILE A 157 12.19 -17.89 7.57
N HIS A 158 11.07 -18.58 7.38
CA HIS A 158 10.68 -19.74 8.16
C HIS A 158 10.00 -20.79 7.27
N ASP A 159 10.25 -22.06 7.53
CA ASP A 159 9.71 -23.17 6.72
C ASP A 159 8.18 -23.22 6.76
N ASP A 160 7.58 -22.83 7.87
CA ASP A 160 6.12 -22.71 8.06
C ASP A 160 5.73 -21.42 8.78
N ALA A 161 5.69 -20.31 8.05
CA ALA A 161 5.21 -19.05 8.59
C ALA A 161 3.70 -19.07 8.92
N ALA A 162 2.93 -19.99 8.34
CA ALA A 162 1.49 -20.10 8.58
C ALA A 162 1.19 -20.49 10.04
N GLY A 163 2.03 -21.33 10.65
CA GLY A 163 1.89 -21.77 12.04
C GLY A 163 2.35 -20.76 13.09
N LEU A 164 2.99 -19.65 12.71
CA LEU A 164 3.54 -18.68 13.65
C LEU A 164 2.45 -17.82 14.32
N ASN A 165 2.66 -17.48 15.59
CA ASN A 165 1.87 -16.43 16.26
C ASN A 165 2.41 -15.05 15.87
N VAL A 166 1.99 -14.56 14.68
CA VAL A 166 2.46 -13.30 14.10
C VAL A 166 2.19 -12.12 15.02
N LYS A 167 1.08 -12.11 15.76
CA LYS A 167 0.76 -11.02 16.69
C LYS A 167 1.82 -10.88 17.79
N THR A 168 2.22 -11.95 18.41
CA THR A 168 3.22 -11.93 19.49
C THR A 168 4.64 -11.72 18.94
N LEU A 169 5.03 -12.52 17.96
CA LEU A 169 6.38 -12.46 17.39
C LEU A 169 6.60 -11.15 16.63
N GLY A 170 5.59 -10.68 15.90
CA GLY A 170 5.61 -9.41 15.19
C GLY A 170 5.79 -8.22 16.12
N ALA A 171 5.10 -8.20 17.27
CA ALA A 171 5.31 -7.16 18.28
C ALA A 171 6.75 -7.16 18.83
N HIS A 172 7.33 -8.35 19.10
CA HIS A 172 8.73 -8.44 19.53
C HIS A 172 9.69 -7.84 18.49
N VAL A 173 9.54 -8.18 17.22
CA VAL A 173 10.34 -7.61 16.12
C VAL A 173 10.10 -6.10 15.99
N ARG A 174 8.83 -5.68 15.99
CA ARG A 174 8.39 -4.29 15.80
C ARG A 174 9.06 -3.31 16.76
N TYR A 175 9.18 -3.70 18.03
CA TYR A 175 9.72 -2.85 19.10
C TYR A 175 11.16 -3.18 19.50
N HIS A 176 11.82 -4.10 18.80
CA HIS A 176 13.16 -4.52 19.15
C HIS A 176 14.18 -3.38 19.03
N ALA A 177 15.11 -3.30 19.98
CA ALA A 177 16.10 -2.23 20.06
C ALA A 177 16.99 -2.09 18.81
N ALA A 178 17.22 -3.20 18.08
CA ALA A 178 17.98 -3.20 16.84
C ALA A 178 17.35 -2.37 15.71
N PHE A 179 16.07 -2.01 15.83
CA PHE A 179 15.32 -1.21 14.84
C PHE A 179 14.92 0.17 15.39
N ALA A 180 15.41 0.52 16.59
CA ALA A 180 15.13 1.83 17.20
C ALA A 180 15.82 2.97 16.43
N PRO A 181 15.30 4.23 16.49
CA PRO A 181 14.07 4.62 17.18
C PRO A 181 12.79 4.40 16.35
N ALA A 182 12.90 4.24 15.03
CA ALA A 182 11.73 4.19 14.12
C ALA A 182 10.92 2.89 14.24
N GLY A 183 11.55 1.80 14.70
CA GLY A 183 11.00 0.46 14.64
C GLY A 183 10.83 -0.03 13.20
N THR A 184 10.18 -1.18 13.03
CA THR A 184 10.06 -1.84 11.72
C THR A 184 8.73 -2.57 11.59
N ASN A 185 8.27 -2.82 10.36
CA ASN A 185 7.29 -3.84 10.09
C ASN A 185 7.96 -5.23 10.21
N ALA A 186 7.26 -6.22 10.72
CA ALA A 186 7.78 -7.59 10.82
C ALA A 186 7.12 -8.48 9.79
N ASN A 187 7.92 -9.11 8.95
CA ASN A 187 7.48 -9.95 7.83
C ASN A 187 7.99 -11.37 8.05
N PHE A 188 7.08 -12.33 8.02
CA PHE A 188 7.34 -13.76 8.15
C PHE A 188 7.10 -14.41 6.80
N VAL A 189 8.15 -14.98 6.21
CA VAL A 189 8.16 -15.47 4.84
C VAL A 189 8.42 -16.97 4.82
N THR A 190 7.57 -17.72 4.11
CA THR A 190 7.86 -19.08 3.66
C THR A 190 8.12 -19.07 2.17
N VAL A 191 9.26 -19.58 1.75
CA VAL A 191 9.58 -19.81 0.33
C VAL A 191 8.93 -21.13 -0.09
N LEU A 192 7.94 -21.05 -0.97
CA LEU A 192 7.22 -22.23 -1.47
C LEU A 192 7.97 -22.86 -2.65
N ASP A 193 8.47 -22.02 -3.53
CA ASP A 193 9.35 -22.34 -4.65
C ASP A 193 10.05 -21.07 -5.17
N ARG A 194 10.78 -21.18 -6.29
CA ARG A 194 11.53 -20.04 -6.84
C ARG A 194 10.67 -18.87 -7.32
N ASN A 195 9.38 -19.08 -7.56
CA ASN A 195 8.45 -18.05 -8.06
C ASN A 195 7.28 -17.77 -7.12
N ASN A 196 7.23 -18.44 -5.95
CA ASN A 196 6.11 -18.28 -5.03
C ASN A 196 6.60 -18.23 -3.58
N ILE A 197 6.11 -17.23 -2.83
CA ILE A 197 6.29 -17.14 -1.39
C ILE A 197 4.95 -16.92 -0.69
N HIS A 198 4.87 -17.32 0.58
CA HIS A 198 3.80 -16.96 1.49
C HIS A 198 4.33 -15.91 2.47
N LEU A 199 3.57 -14.84 2.68
CA LEU A 199 3.95 -13.70 3.50
C LEU A 199 2.86 -13.40 4.54
N ARG A 200 3.30 -13.20 5.78
CA ARG A 200 2.49 -12.66 6.87
C ARG A 200 3.19 -11.43 7.46
N THR A 201 2.46 -10.34 7.67
CA THR A 201 3.05 -9.07 8.11
C THR A 201 2.35 -8.52 9.35
N TYR A 202 3.12 -8.27 10.40
CA TYR A 202 2.73 -7.40 11.50
C TYR A 202 3.12 -5.97 11.13
N GLU A 203 2.14 -5.08 11.04
CA GLU A 203 2.36 -3.77 10.45
C GLU A 203 2.50 -2.67 11.49
N ARG A 204 3.58 -1.89 11.36
CA ARG A 204 3.85 -0.72 12.17
C ARG A 204 2.78 0.36 11.95
N GLY A 205 2.14 0.81 13.02
CA GLY A 205 1.06 1.79 12.99
C GLY A 205 -0.33 1.16 13.02
N VAL A 206 -0.48 -0.09 12.57
CA VAL A 206 -1.67 -0.92 12.79
C VAL A 206 -1.53 -1.69 14.09
N GLU A 207 -0.30 -2.12 14.40
CA GLU A 207 0.10 -2.88 15.59
C GLU A 207 -0.65 -4.23 15.71
N ASP A 208 -0.92 -4.83 14.56
CA ASP A 208 -1.47 -6.17 14.42
C ASP A 208 -1.11 -6.77 13.04
N GLU A 209 -1.47 -8.03 12.81
CA GLU A 209 -1.34 -8.65 11.48
C GLU A 209 -2.34 -8.04 10.50
N THR A 210 -1.86 -7.64 9.31
CA THR A 210 -2.70 -7.12 8.23
C THR A 210 -2.94 -8.15 7.15
N TYR A 211 -4.05 -8.02 6.42
CA TYR A 211 -4.40 -8.91 5.31
C TYR A 211 -3.38 -8.88 4.19
N ALA A 212 -2.77 -7.73 3.90
CA ALA A 212 -1.72 -7.58 2.91
C ALA A 212 -0.95 -6.27 3.10
N CYS A 213 0.37 -6.35 3.02
CA CYS A 213 1.29 -5.21 3.03
C CYS A 213 2.10 -5.22 1.72
N GLY A 214 1.86 -4.25 0.85
CA GLY A 214 2.53 -4.17 -0.46
C GLY A 214 4.04 -3.95 -0.36
N THR A 215 4.47 -3.07 0.54
CA THR A 215 5.90 -2.82 0.82
C THR A 215 6.55 -4.00 1.54
N GLY A 216 5.79 -4.72 2.37
CA GLY A 216 6.22 -5.97 2.99
C GLY A 216 6.43 -7.09 1.97
N ALA A 217 5.52 -7.21 0.99
CA ALA A 217 5.67 -8.14 -0.13
C ALA A 217 6.94 -7.84 -0.95
N ALA A 218 7.16 -6.56 -1.25
CA ALA A 218 8.39 -6.10 -1.91
C ALA A 218 9.64 -6.46 -1.08
N ALA A 219 9.62 -6.21 0.24
CA ALA A 219 10.73 -6.53 1.14
C ALA A 219 11.02 -8.04 1.17
N GLY A 220 9.98 -8.87 1.26
CA GLY A 220 10.11 -10.32 1.21
C GLY A 220 10.81 -10.80 -0.05
N VAL A 221 10.38 -10.31 -1.22
CA VAL A 221 10.98 -10.69 -2.52
C VAL A 221 12.39 -10.14 -2.68
N VAL A 222 12.65 -8.90 -2.29
CA VAL A 222 14.01 -8.32 -2.35
C VAL A 222 15.00 -9.16 -1.53
N VAL A 223 14.60 -9.55 -0.31
CA VAL A 223 15.44 -10.38 0.57
C VAL A 223 15.62 -11.79 0.00
N THR A 224 14.55 -12.48 -0.38
CA THR A 224 14.63 -13.87 -0.87
C THR A 224 15.39 -13.97 -2.20
N ASN A 225 15.24 -12.97 -3.08
CA ASN A 225 16.01 -12.88 -4.31
C ASN A 225 17.51 -12.63 -4.05
N ALA A 226 17.83 -11.71 -3.14
CA ALA A 226 19.22 -11.43 -2.76
C ALA A 226 19.94 -12.64 -2.10
N LEU A 227 19.17 -13.50 -1.44
CA LEU A 227 19.66 -14.79 -0.89
C LEU A 227 19.74 -15.91 -1.95
N GLY A 228 19.29 -15.66 -3.18
CA GLY A 228 19.24 -16.67 -4.25
C GLY A 228 18.16 -17.74 -4.08
N LEU A 229 17.18 -17.49 -3.19
CA LEU A 229 16.07 -18.41 -2.89
C LEU A 229 14.94 -18.29 -3.91
N THR A 230 14.73 -17.09 -4.48
CA THR A 230 13.68 -16.83 -5.47
C THR A 230 14.22 -16.15 -6.73
N GLU A 231 13.42 -16.19 -7.80
CA GLU A 231 13.65 -15.41 -9.01
C GLU A 231 13.33 -13.92 -8.77
N SER A 232 13.59 -13.06 -9.78
CA SER A 232 13.27 -11.63 -9.74
C SER A 232 11.78 -11.32 -9.94
N SER A 233 10.97 -12.31 -10.34
CA SER A 233 9.50 -12.19 -10.48
C SER A 233 8.81 -13.27 -9.66
N VAL A 234 8.08 -12.85 -8.64
CA VAL A 234 7.54 -13.72 -7.58
C VAL A 234 6.08 -13.38 -7.27
N ASN A 235 5.27 -14.42 -7.15
CA ASN A 235 3.92 -14.32 -6.60
C ASN A 235 3.99 -14.40 -5.08
N VAL A 236 3.46 -13.41 -4.41
CA VAL A 236 3.39 -13.32 -2.96
C VAL A 236 1.95 -13.57 -2.51
N ARG A 237 1.70 -14.71 -1.87
CA ARG A 237 0.43 -14.99 -1.20
C ARG A 237 0.42 -14.28 0.14
N SER A 238 -0.53 -13.37 0.34
CA SER A 238 -0.73 -12.65 1.60
C SER A 238 -1.62 -13.42 2.60
N SER A 239 -1.67 -12.97 3.85
CA SER A 239 -2.58 -13.53 4.87
C SER A 239 -4.06 -13.48 4.47
N GLY A 240 -4.47 -12.47 3.70
CA GLY A 240 -5.83 -12.35 3.17
C GLY A 240 -6.13 -13.31 2.02
N GLY A 241 -5.15 -14.10 1.56
CA GLY A 241 -5.29 -15.07 0.48
C GLY A 241 -5.11 -14.47 -0.93
N GLU A 242 -4.99 -13.17 -1.06
CA GLU A 242 -4.71 -12.53 -2.35
C GLU A 242 -3.26 -12.74 -2.79
N ILE A 243 -3.06 -12.80 -4.11
CA ILE A 243 -1.75 -12.93 -4.71
C ILE A 243 -1.32 -11.57 -5.28
N LEU A 244 -0.17 -11.09 -4.81
CA LEU A 244 0.52 -9.92 -5.33
C LEU A 244 1.71 -10.37 -6.18
N GLY A 245 1.83 -9.86 -7.40
CA GLY A 245 3.02 -10.03 -8.22
C GLY A 245 4.07 -8.98 -7.83
N ILE A 246 5.26 -9.41 -7.44
CA ILE A 246 6.40 -8.52 -7.22
C ILE A 246 7.44 -8.82 -8.28
N SER A 247 7.94 -7.79 -8.95
CA SER A 247 9.06 -7.93 -9.88
C SER A 247 10.16 -6.91 -9.60
N ILE A 248 11.42 -7.36 -9.76
CA ILE A 248 12.61 -6.52 -9.66
C ILE A 248 13.15 -6.35 -11.08
N GLU A 249 13.04 -5.15 -11.62
CA GLU A 249 13.40 -4.80 -13.01
C GLU A 249 14.35 -3.60 -12.99
N ASN A 250 15.57 -3.73 -13.48
CA ASN A 250 16.56 -2.66 -13.53
C ASN A 250 16.79 -1.94 -12.19
N GLY A 251 16.76 -2.68 -11.08
CA GLY A 251 16.91 -2.12 -9.71
C GLY A 251 15.66 -1.46 -9.14
N CYS A 252 14.57 -1.39 -9.90
CA CYS A 252 13.26 -0.94 -9.42
C CYS A 252 12.39 -2.13 -9.02
N VAL A 253 11.57 -1.93 -8.00
CA VAL A 253 10.58 -2.91 -7.56
C VAL A 253 9.21 -2.49 -8.03
N HIS A 254 8.47 -3.42 -8.61
CA HIS A 254 7.11 -3.22 -9.06
C HIS A 254 6.16 -4.14 -8.30
N LEU A 255 4.99 -3.60 -7.99
CA LEU A 255 3.89 -4.31 -7.34
C LEU A 255 2.72 -4.41 -8.32
N LYS A 256 2.32 -5.62 -8.68
CA LYS A 256 1.14 -5.92 -9.49
C LYS A 256 0.06 -6.56 -8.63
N GLY A 257 -1.19 -6.14 -8.81
CA GLY A 257 -2.33 -6.74 -8.14
C GLY A 257 -3.65 -6.15 -8.60
N LYS A 258 -4.73 -6.71 -8.10
CA LYS A 258 -6.08 -6.24 -8.40
C LYS A 258 -6.33 -4.85 -7.80
N ALA A 259 -7.17 -4.09 -8.49
CA ALA A 259 -7.79 -2.87 -8.00
C ALA A 259 -9.27 -2.93 -8.37
N LEU A 260 -10.15 -2.90 -7.40
CA LEU A 260 -11.57 -3.14 -7.63
C LEU A 260 -12.40 -1.92 -7.23
N ASN A 261 -13.26 -1.47 -8.13
CA ASN A 261 -14.31 -0.51 -7.79
C ASN A 261 -15.47 -1.28 -7.14
N VAL A 262 -15.71 -1.03 -5.86
CA VAL A 262 -16.76 -1.71 -5.09
C VAL A 262 -18.13 -1.11 -5.45
N TYR A 263 -18.21 0.21 -5.43
CA TYR A 263 -19.35 0.97 -5.93
C TYR A 263 -18.96 2.42 -6.25
N SER A 264 -19.80 3.08 -7.03
CA SER A 264 -19.78 4.52 -7.24
C SER A 264 -21.14 5.11 -6.89
N GLY A 265 -21.17 6.32 -6.35
CA GLY A 265 -22.40 6.94 -5.92
C GLY A 265 -22.22 8.39 -5.53
N GLU A 266 -23.21 8.94 -4.85
CA GLU A 266 -23.20 10.31 -4.35
C GLU A 266 -23.14 10.32 -2.82
N MET A 267 -22.27 11.15 -2.28
CA MET A 267 -22.12 11.41 -0.85
C MET A 267 -22.76 12.74 -0.49
N TYR A 268 -23.72 12.74 0.42
CA TYR A 268 -24.42 13.95 0.88
C TYR A 268 -23.63 14.64 1.97
N LEU A 269 -23.18 15.87 1.71
CA LEU A 269 -22.26 16.59 2.59
C LEU A 269 -22.89 16.99 3.93
N GLU A 270 -24.18 17.28 3.96
CA GLU A 270 -24.92 17.61 5.18
C GLU A 270 -24.89 16.51 6.24
N ALA A 271 -24.91 15.22 5.82
CA ALA A 271 -24.82 14.07 6.72
C ALA A 271 -23.47 14.00 7.44
N LEU A 272 -22.44 14.62 6.87
CA LEU A 272 -21.08 14.64 7.39
C LEU A 272 -20.70 15.97 8.05
N GLY A 273 -21.61 16.95 8.05
CA GLY A 273 -21.30 18.30 8.47
C GLY A 273 -20.19 18.96 7.61
N LEU A 274 -20.22 18.66 6.31
CA LEU A 274 -19.32 19.23 5.30
C LEU A 274 -20.08 20.24 4.44
N THR A 275 -19.34 21.18 3.86
CA THR A 275 -19.84 22.15 2.91
C THR A 275 -18.95 22.17 1.66
N LEU A 276 -19.53 22.55 0.52
CA LEU A 276 -18.75 22.89 -0.65
C LEU A 276 -17.89 24.14 -0.38
N PRO A 277 -16.71 24.25 -1.02
CA PRO A 277 -15.85 25.42 -0.91
C PRO A 277 -16.51 26.69 -1.43
#